data_8d4f773f363099e55db1224526f2565c
#
_entry.id   8d4f773f363099e55db1224526f2565c
#
_cell.length_a   1.000
_cell.length_b   1.000
_cell.length_c   1.000
_cell.angle_alpha   90.00
_cell.angle_beta   90.00
_cell.angle_gamma   90.00
#
_symmetry.space_group_name_H-M   'P 1'
#
loop_
_entity.id
_entity.type
_entity.pdbx_description
1 polymer ?
#
loop_
_entity_poly.entity_id
_entity_poly.type
_entity_poly.pdbx_seq_one_letter_code
_entity_poly.pdbx_strand_id
1 'polypeptide(L)'
;HYAVALTIDDNGYMGLDSISFLHFDERWEKTKSPMRAFPMGRTGLPASSAAGDTVINRKHYALSFRHEEGARVLTFHMEDFLDGLPVSGRIRLTDEPEESMVICTPFEKPGHFYYNQKINCMRASGSVLVSGREYVFDPADSFGVLDWGRGVWTYHNTWYWGSASGQVDGIPF
;
A
#
# COMPACT_ATOMS: atom_id res chain seq x y z
N HIS A 1 6.39 18.18 -1.66
CA HIS A 1 5.43 17.14 -1.26
C HIS A 1 5.67 15.89 -2.10
N TYR A 2 5.61 14.72 -1.47
CA TYR A 2 5.83 13.43 -2.14
C TYR A 2 5.00 12.33 -1.48
N ALA A 3 4.81 11.23 -2.19
CA ALA A 3 4.13 10.05 -1.68
C ALA A 3 4.80 8.78 -2.18
N VAL A 4 4.67 7.71 -1.39
CA VAL A 4 5.00 6.36 -1.80
C VAL A 4 3.76 5.47 -1.66
N ALA A 5 3.50 4.64 -2.66
CA ALA A 5 2.46 3.62 -2.60
C ALA A 5 3.06 2.24 -2.88
N LEU A 6 2.68 1.27 -2.06
CA LEU A 6 3.11 -0.11 -2.15
C LEU A 6 1.89 -1.00 -2.31
N THR A 7 1.92 -1.90 -3.28
CA THR A 7 0.81 -2.82 -3.51
C THR A 7 1.31 -4.25 -3.60
N ILE A 8 0.61 -5.16 -2.96
CA ILE A 8 0.77 -6.60 -3.16
C ILE A 8 -0.63 -7.16 -3.40
N ASP A 9 -0.85 -7.83 -4.51
CA ASP A 9 -2.11 -8.49 -4.81
C ASP A 9 -1.95 -9.97 -5.19
N ASP A 10 -3.06 -10.70 -5.13
CA ASP A 10 -3.17 -12.07 -5.63
C ASP A 10 -4.56 -12.25 -6.24
N ASN A 11 -4.64 -12.19 -7.55
CA ASN A 11 -5.87 -12.37 -8.32
C ASN A 11 -6.02 -13.83 -8.81
N GLY A 12 -5.32 -14.77 -8.19
CA GLY A 12 -5.31 -16.17 -8.59
C GLY A 12 -4.40 -16.41 -9.81
N TYR A 13 -4.82 -16.07 -10.99
CA TYR A 13 -4.05 -16.28 -12.22
C TYR A 13 -2.88 -15.29 -12.38
N MET A 14 -2.93 -14.13 -11.73
CA MET A 14 -1.85 -13.14 -11.70
C MET A 14 -1.79 -12.43 -10.34
N GLY A 15 -0.64 -11.91 -10.01
CA GLY A 15 -0.43 -10.99 -8.90
C GLY A 15 0.53 -9.88 -9.33
N LEU A 16 0.39 -8.71 -8.72
CA LEU A 16 1.26 -7.56 -8.94
C LEU A 16 1.91 -7.15 -7.62
N ASP A 17 3.19 -6.79 -7.70
CA ASP A 17 3.95 -6.28 -6.57
C ASP A 17 4.48 -4.90 -6.97
N SER A 18 3.80 -3.83 -6.55
CA SER A 18 4.07 -2.49 -7.06
C SER A 18 4.77 -1.62 -6.04
N ILE A 19 5.71 -0.83 -6.53
CA ILE A 19 6.25 0.34 -5.85
C ILE A 19 6.00 1.55 -6.73
N SER A 20 5.32 2.57 -6.18
CA SER A 20 5.11 3.86 -6.83
C SER A 20 5.69 4.96 -5.97
N PHE A 21 6.41 5.88 -6.56
CA PHE A 21 6.86 7.11 -5.93
C PHE A 21 6.39 8.31 -6.75
N LEU A 22 5.83 9.30 -6.07
CA LEU A 22 5.29 10.52 -6.66
C LEU A 22 5.95 11.73 -6.01
N HIS A 23 6.46 12.64 -6.82
CA HIS A 23 7.00 13.92 -6.36
C HIS A 23 6.15 15.07 -6.90
N PHE A 24 5.26 15.61 -6.07
CA PHE A 24 4.27 16.60 -6.50
C PHE A 24 4.89 17.95 -6.84
N ASP A 25 5.87 18.40 -6.09
CA ASP A 25 6.51 19.70 -6.31
C ASP A 25 7.36 19.70 -7.59
N GLU A 26 8.08 18.59 -7.86
CA GLU A 26 8.89 18.43 -9.07
C GLU A 26 8.08 17.82 -10.24
N ARG A 27 6.82 17.43 -10.02
CA ARG A 27 5.87 16.92 -11.02
C ARG A 27 6.37 15.72 -11.80
N TRP A 28 6.89 14.73 -11.10
CA TRP A 28 7.24 13.44 -11.69
C TRP A 28 6.72 12.29 -10.85
N GLU A 29 6.55 11.16 -11.50
CA GLU A 29 6.20 9.91 -10.87
C GLU A 29 6.97 8.75 -11.50
N LYS A 30 7.10 7.69 -10.73
CA LYS A 30 7.61 6.41 -11.22
C LYS A 30 6.86 5.28 -10.55
N THR A 31 6.38 4.35 -11.38
CA THR A 31 5.79 3.09 -10.92
C THR A 31 6.48 1.92 -11.59
N LYS A 32 6.85 0.91 -10.81
CA LYS A 32 7.22 -0.42 -11.30
C LYS A 32 6.37 -1.48 -10.63
N SER A 33 5.80 -2.36 -11.45
CA SER A 33 4.82 -3.38 -11.04
C SER A 33 5.21 -4.74 -11.62
N PRO A 34 6.23 -5.41 -11.08
CA PRO A 34 6.51 -6.79 -11.44
C PRO A 34 5.29 -7.69 -11.28
N MET A 35 5.04 -8.51 -12.30
CA MET A 35 3.93 -9.44 -12.32
C MET A 35 4.38 -10.84 -11.88
N ARG A 36 3.55 -11.48 -11.08
CA ARG A 36 3.67 -12.91 -10.73
C ARG A 36 2.62 -13.72 -11.47
N ALA A 37 3.05 -14.73 -12.23
CA ALA A 37 2.15 -15.63 -12.91
C ALA A 37 1.62 -16.70 -11.95
N PHE A 38 0.31 -16.92 -11.94
CA PHE A 38 -0.40 -17.98 -11.22
C PHE A 38 -0.03 -18.10 -9.73
N PRO A 39 -0.12 -17.03 -8.94
CA PRO A 39 0.14 -17.14 -7.50
C PRO A 39 -0.88 -18.03 -6.79
N MET A 40 -2.14 -18.07 -7.23
CA MET A 40 -3.19 -19.01 -6.77
C MET A 40 -3.36 -19.04 -5.24
N GLY A 41 -3.36 -17.87 -4.60
CA GLY A 41 -3.48 -17.71 -3.15
C GLY A 41 -2.19 -17.98 -2.37
N ARG A 42 -1.09 -18.36 -3.03
CA ARG A 42 0.21 -18.65 -2.37
C ARG A 42 0.98 -17.40 -1.93
N THR A 43 0.46 -16.23 -2.23
CA THR A 43 1.01 -14.96 -1.71
C THR A 43 0.90 -14.88 -0.19
N GLY A 44 -0.06 -15.62 0.40
CA GLY A 44 -0.25 -15.63 1.85
C GLY A 44 -0.82 -14.33 2.39
N LEU A 45 -1.66 -13.64 1.59
CA LEU A 45 -2.37 -12.44 2.05
C LEU A 45 -3.25 -12.80 3.26
N PRO A 46 -3.16 -12.06 4.38
CA PRO A 46 -3.89 -12.36 5.59
C PRO A 46 -5.41 -12.21 5.38
N ALA A 47 -6.17 -12.97 6.15
CA ALA A 47 -7.64 -12.94 6.10
C ALA A 47 -8.23 -11.66 6.73
N SER A 48 -7.44 -10.92 7.48
CA SER A 48 -7.82 -9.69 8.18
C SER A 48 -6.75 -8.62 7.97
N SER A 49 -7.17 -7.37 7.98
CA SER A 49 -6.26 -6.22 8.00
C SER A 49 -5.62 -6.00 9.37
N ALA A 50 -6.20 -6.57 10.44
CA ALA A 50 -5.76 -6.35 11.82
C ALA A 50 -4.57 -7.21 12.25
N ALA A 51 -4.24 -8.26 11.50
CA ALA A 51 -3.17 -9.19 11.87
C ALA A 51 -2.64 -9.95 10.66
N GLY A 52 -1.42 -10.45 10.79
CA GLY A 52 -0.73 -11.21 9.77
C GLY A 52 0.20 -10.35 8.92
N ASP A 53 1.29 -10.96 8.51
CA ASP A 53 2.31 -10.32 7.69
C ASP A 53 2.17 -10.73 6.24
N THR A 54 2.55 -9.85 5.33
CA THR A 54 2.69 -10.16 3.90
C THR A 54 4.12 -9.87 3.48
N VAL A 55 4.80 -10.87 2.94
CA VAL A 55 6.21 -10.74 2.54
C VAL A 55 6.41 -11.30 1.15
N ILE A 56 6.88 -10.45 0.26
CA ILE A 56 7.38 -10.83 -1.07
C ILE A 56 8.90 -10.68 -1.06
N ASN A 57 9.60 -11.74 -1.40
CA ASN A 57 11.06 -11.72 -1.55
C ASN A 57 11.43 -12.35 -2.89
N ARG A 58 12.00 -11.56 -3.79
CA ARG A 58 12.42 -11.93 -5.13
C ARG A 58 13.86 -11.53 -5.36
N LYS A 59 14.46 -12.04 -6.43
CA LYS A 59 15.88 -11.80 -6.74
C LYS A 59 16.23 -10.30 -6.83
N HIS A 60 15.33 -9.47 -7.38
CA HIS A 60 15.60 -8.06 -7.68
C HIS A 60 14.72 -7.06 -6.91
N TYR A 61 13.79 -7.57 -6.09
CA TYR A 61 12.94 -6.73 -5.26
C TYR A 61 12.37 -7.48 -4.06
N ALA A 62 12.02 -6.75 -3.04
CA ALA A 62 11.33 -7.25 -1.86
C ALA A 62 10.31 -6.21 -1.36
N LEU A 63 9.16 -6.69 -0.91
CA LEU A 63 8.16 -5.90 -0.18
C LEU A 63 7.73 -6.67 1.07
N SER A 64 7.59 -5.96 2.18
CA SER A 64 7.18 -6.54 3.45
C SER A 64 6.21 -5.59 4.16
N PHE A 65 5.04 -6.09 4.49
CA PHE A 65 4.02 -5.41 5.31
C PHE A 65 3.86 -6.22 6.59
N ARG A 66 4.28 -5.65 7.72
CA ARG A 66 4.32 -6.33 9.01
C ARG A 66 3.58 -5.55 10.08
N HIS A 67 3.05 -6.29 11.06
CA HIS A 67 2.59 -5.73 12.31
C HIS A 67 3.71 -5.85 13.35
N GLU A 68 4.21 -4.73 13.85
CA GLU A 68 5.29 -4.68 14.84
C GLU A 68 4.90 -3.68 15.95
N GLU A 69 4.74 -4.16 17.19
CA GLU A 69 4.56 -3.31 18.37
C GLU A 69 3.50 -2.21 18.21
N GLY A 70 2.30 -2.56 17.77
CA GLY A 70 1.20 -1.62 17.60
C GLY A 70 1.34 -0.69 16.38
N ALA A 71 2.21 -1.01 15.45
CA ALA A 71 2.39 -0.28 14.21
C ALA A 71 2.32 -1.20 12.99
N ARG A 72 2.07 -0.61 11.82
CA ARG A 72 2.28 -1.26 10.53
C ARG A 72 3.63 -0.81 9.98
N VAL A 73 4.49 -1.76 9.67
CA VAL A 73 5.83 -1.49 9.15
C VAL A 73 5.93 -1.96 7.72
N LEU A 74 6.20 -1.03 6.84
CA LEU A 74 6.41 -1.26 5.43
C LEU A 74 7.90 -1.20 5.13
N THR A 75 8.46 -2.28 4.59
CA THR A 75 9.87 -2.30 4.15
C THR A 75 9.90 -2.76 2.71
N PHE A 76 10.68 -2.09 1.89
CA PHE A 76 10.75 -2.40 0.47
C PHE A 76 12.11 -2.06 -0.14
N HIS A 77 12.40 -2.78 -1.20
CA HIS A 77 13.57 -2.57 -2.04
C HIS A 77 13.29 -3.03 -3.47
N MET A 78 13.83 -2.31 -4.46
CA MET A 78 13.83 -2.71 -5.87
C MET A 78 15.10 -2.18 -6.54
N GLU A 79 15.89 -3.08 -7.18
CA GLU A 79 17.21 -2.76 -7.72
C GLU A 79 17.18 -1.77 -8.89
N ASP A 80 16.27 -1.95 -9.83
CA ASP A 80 16.11 -1.08 -11.00
C ASP A 80 14.74 -0.38 -10.90
N PHE A 81 14.69 0.77 -10.27
CA PHE A 81 13.45 1.54 -10.11
C PHE A 81 13.38 2.76 -11.02
N LEU A 82 14.33 3.65 -10.92
CA LEU A 82 14.39 4.90 -11.71
C LEU A 82 15.77 5.01 -12.37
N ASP A 83 15.79 5.04 -13.71
CA ASP A 83 17.00 5.19 -14.53
C ASP A 83 18.11 4.17 -14.21
N GLY A 84 17.73 2.91 -13.94
CA GLY A 84 18.63 1.83 -13.58
C GLY A 84 19.08 1.86 -12.10
N LEU A 85 18.66 2.82 -11.32
CA LEU A 85 19.02 2.99 -9.92
C LEU A 85 17.94 2.46 -8.98
N PRO A 86 18.30 2.04 -7.76
CA PRO A 86 17.38 1.40 -6.84
C PRO A 86 16.45 2.38 -6.11
N VAL A 87 15.37 1.80 -5.56
CA VAL A 87 14.58 2.39 -4.48
C VAL A 87 14.63 1.47 -3.28
N SER A 88 14.66 2.05 -2.08
CA SER A 88 14.46 1.32 -0.83
C SER A 88 13.82 2.23 0.21
N GLY A 89 13.15 1.63 1.19
CA GLY A 89 12.58 2.41 2.26
C GLY A 89 12.06 1.54 3.41
N ARG A 90 11.88 2.20 4.55
CA ARG A 90 11.19 1.67 5.72
C ARG A 90 10.28 2.76 6.26
N ILE A 91 8.98 2.49 6.28
CA ILE A 91 7.95 3.39 6.80
C ILE A 91 7.23 2.69 7.94
N ARG A 92 7.06 3.38 9.04
CA ARG A 92 6.27 2.96 10.19
C ARG A 92 5.00 3.79 10.24
N LEU A 93 3.85 3.13 10.29
CA LEU A 93 2.53 3.75 10.44
C LEU A 93 2.03 3.47 11.86
N THR A 94 1.71 4.53 12.60
CA THR A 94 1.22 4.49 13.98
C THR A 94 -0.11 5.23 14.13
N ASP A 95 -0.64 5.25 15.34
CA ASP A 95 -1.86 5.99 15.66
C ASP A 95 -3.03 5.59 14.75
N GLU A 96 -3.19 4.28 14.54
CA GLU A 96 -4.31 3.75 13.78
C GLU A 96 -5.63 4.16 14.46
N PRO A 97 -6.56 4.83 13.73
CA PRO A 97 -7.82 5.27 14.31
C PRO A 97 -8.67 4.07 14.71
N GLU A 98 -9.48 4.25 15.77
CA GLU A 98 -10.41 3.22 16.26
C GLU A 98 -11.46 2.85 15.21
N GLU A 99 -11.86 3.81 14.37
CA GLU A 99 -12.85 3.64 13.33
C GLU A 99 -12.21 3.59 11.94
N SER A 100 -12.80 2.80 11.07
CA SER A 100 -12.39 2.70 9.67
C SER A 100 -13.60 2.52 8.76
N MET A 101 -13.45 2.90 7.49
CA MET A 101 -14.48 2.65 6.51
C MET A 101 -14.42 1.19 6.05
N VAL A 102 -15.54 0.47 6.20
CA VAL A 102 -15.71 -0.89 5.70
C VAL A 102 -16.91 -0.94 4.77
N ILE A 103 -16.74 -1.49 3.58
CA ILE A 103 -17.81 -1.64 2.59
C ILE A 103 -17.81 -3.06 2.06
N CYS A 104 -18.98 -3.69 1.98
CA CYS A 104 -19.21 -4.92 1.24
C CYS A 104 -20.20 -4.62 0.12
N THR A 105 -19.70 -4.54 -1.10
CA THR A 105 -20.49 -4.27 -2.29
C THR A 105 -20.86 -5.57 -2.97
N PRO A 106 -22.13 -5.98 -3.01
CA PRO A 106 -22.56 -7.10 -3.85
C PRO A 106 -22.62 -6.65 -5.32
N PHE A 107 -22.25 -7.54 -6.22
CA PHE A 107 -22.48 -7.35 -7.64
C PHE A 107 -23.75 -8.10 -8.09
N GLU A 108 -24.27 -7.78 -9.28
CA GLU A 108 -25.49 -8.41 -9.81
C GLU A 108 -25.36 -9.93 -9.96
N LYS A 109 -24.17 -10.41 -10.34
CA LYS A 109 -23.92 -11.83 -10.49
C LYS A 109 -23.78 -12.51 -9.12
N PRO A 110 -24.59 -13.54 -8.80
CA PRO A 110 -24.51 -14.26 -7.53
C PRO A 110 -23.10 -14.74 -7.19
N GLY A 111 -22.67 -14.56 -5.94
CA GLY A 111 -21.34 -14.95 -5.47
C GLY A 111 -20.22 -13.94 -5.84
N HIS A 112 -20.54 -12.89 -6.57
CA HIS A 112 -19.60 -11.80 -6.86
C HIS A 112 -19.80 -10.67 -5.87
N PHE A 113 -18.70 -10.19 -5.31
CA PHE A 113 -18.70 -9.13 -4.31
C PHE A 113 -17.32 -8.46 -4.24
N TYR A 114 -17.27 -7.28 -3.67
CA TYR A 114 -16.05 -6.63 -3.20
C TYR A 114 -16.22 -6.20 -1.74
N TYR A 115 -15.41 -6.79 -0.87
CA TYR A 115 -15.26 -6.39 0.53
C TYR A 115 -13.97 -5.60 0.68
N ASN A 116 -14.04 -4.40 1.22
CA ASN A 116 -12.86 -3.59 1.43
C ASN A 116 -12.89 -2.83 2.76
N GLN A 117 -11.71 -2.47 3.23
CA GLN A 117 -11.49 -1.61 4.37
C GLN A 117 -10.50 -0.52 3.99
N LYS A 118 -10.79 0.70 4.42
CA LYS A 118 -9.92 1.86 4.30
C LYS A 118 -9.62 2.38 5.69
N ILE A 119 -8.33 2.45 6.05
CA ILE A 119 -7.87 3.03 7.31
C ILE A 119 -7.03 4.23 6.94
N ASN A 120 -7.50 5.44 7.27
CA ASN A 120 -6.83 6.70 6.95
C ASN A 120 -6.11 7.27 8.18
N CYS A 121 -5.37 8.34 7.97
CA CYS A 121 -4.79 9.20 9.02
C CYS A 121 -3.80 8.53 9.98
N MET A 122 -3.24 7.38 9.65
CA MET A 122 -2.14 6.83 10.43
C MET A 122 -0.93 7.76 10.33
N ARG A 123 -0.26 8.06 11.43
CA ARG A 123 0.98 8.85 11.41
C ARG A 123 2.08 8.04 10.73
N ALA A 124 2.76 8.65 9.76
CA ALA A 124 3.81 8.00 8.99
C ALA A 124 5.18 8.54 9.36
N SER A 125 6.13 7.66 9.69
CA SER A 125 7.53 8.01 9.97
C SER A 125 8.49 7.08 9.23
N GLY A 126 9.68 7.58 8.93
CA GLY A 126 10.72 6.81 8.24
C GLY A 126 11.26 7.52 7.01
N SER A 127 11.88 6.77 6.11
CA SER A 127 12.43 7.37 4.89
C SER A 127 12.38 6.43 3.69
N VAL A 128 12.48 7.03 2.52
CA VAL A 128 12.61 6.37 1.22
C VAL A 128 13.82 6.94 0.50
N LEU A 129 14.71 6.07 0.05
CA LEU A 129 15.85 6.41 -0.77
C LEU A 129 15.49 6.09 -2.23
N VAL A 130 15.37 7.10 -3.09
CA VAL A 130 15.13 6.94 -4.53
C VAL A 130 16.35 7.41 -5.28
N SER A 131 17.01 6.50 -5.98
CA SER A 131 18.19 6.81 -6.81
C SER A 131 19.26 7.65 -6.08
N GLY A 132 19.48 7.35 -4.79
CA GLY A 132 20.48 8.04 -3.95
C GLY A 132 19.98 9.31 -3.25
N ARG A 133 18.75 9.75 -3.52
CA ARG A 133 18.12 10.88 -2.80
C ARG A 133 17.19 10.37 -1.72
N GLU A 134 17.36 10.86 -0.50
CA GLU A 134 16.50 10.51 0.64
C GLU A 134 15.30 11.44 0.76
N TYR A 135 14.15 10.84 1.07
CA TYR A 135 12.87 11.49 1.33
C TYR A 135 12.36 11.04 2.69
N VAL A 136 12.28 11.97 3.63
CA VAL A 136 11.93 11.69 5.04
C VAL A 136 10.46 11.98 5.28
N PHE A 137 9.77 11.04 5.91
CA PHE A 137 8.39 11.19 6.39
C PHE A 137 8.44 11.52 7.89
N ASP A 138 8.01 12.74 8.21
CA ASP A 138 7.90 13.22 9.60
C ASP A 138 6.47 12.95 10.10
N PRO A 139 6.28 12.24 11.21
CA PRO A 139 4.94 11.97 11.73
C PRO A 139 4.16 13.22 12.14
N ALA A 140 4.80 14.39 12.24
CA ALA A 140 4.12 15.64 12.49
C ALA A 140 3.23 16.10 11.32
N ASP A 141 3.58 15.73 10.07
CA ASP A 141 2.88 16.17 8.84
C ASP A 141 2.70 15.08 7.78
N SER A 142 3.13 13.86 8.07
CA SER A 142 3.05 12.75 7.14
C SER A 142 2.02 11.72 7.59
N PHE A 143 1.19 11.27 6.63
CA PHE A 143 0.10 10.35 6.90
C PHE A 143 0.15 9.13 5.97
N GLY A 144 -0.29 7.99 6.51
CA GLY A 144 -0.47 6.76 5.77
C GLY A 144 -1.93 6.35 5.67
N VAL A 145 -2.24 5.61 4.61
CA VAL A 145 -3.54 4.98 4.38
C VAL A 145 -3.34 3.50 4.07
N LEU A 146 -4.20 2.65 4.62
CA LEU A 146 -4.34 1.27 4.20
C LEU A 146 -5.56 1.15 3.29
N ASP A 147 -5.35 0.60 2.11
CA ASP A 147 -6.40 0.05 1.25
C ASP A 147 -6.29 -1.48 1.26
N TRP A 148 -7.21 -2.13 1.95
CA TRP A 148 -7.24 -3.59 2.06
C TRP A 148 -8.57 -4.11 1.52
N GLY A 149 -8.51 -5.15 0.69
CA GLY A 149 -9.73 -5.70 0.15
C GLY A 149 -9.59 -7.09 -0.39
N ARG A 150 -10.74 -7.74 -0.57
CA ARG A 150 -10.90 -9.06 -1.18
C ARG A 150 -12.23 -9.16 -1.88
N GLY A 151 -12.32 -10.01 -2.88
CA GLY A 151 -13.58 -10.15 -3.60
C GLY A 151 -13.50 -11.09 -4.78
N VAL A 152 -14.64 -11.20 -5.42
CA VAL A 152 -14.80 -11.84 -6.74
C VAL A 152 -15.47 -10.80 -7.64
N TRP A 153 -14.67 -10.15 -8.46
CA TRP A 153 -15.15 -9.03 -9.28
C TRP A 153 -15.87 -9.51 -10.52
N THR A 154 -16.78 -8.68 -11.02
CA THR A 154 -17.32 -8.81 -12.37
C THR A 154 -16.30 -8.29 -13.39
N TYR A 155 -16.44 -8.74 -14.66
CA TYR A 155 -15.51 -8.33 -15.73
C TYR A 155 -15.57 -6.82 -16.02
N HIS A 156 -16.76 -6.23 -15.95
CA HIS A 156 -16.97 -4.79 -16.07
C HIS A 156 -17.54 -4.23 -14.77
N ASN A 157 -16.87 -3.27 -14.18
CA ASN A 157 -17.37 -2.50 -13.07
C ASN A 157 -16.72 -1.10 -13.09
N THR A 158 -17.37 -0.14 -12.42
CA THR A 158 -16.85 1.21 -12.25
C THR A 158 -17.03 1.60 -10.80
N TRP A 159 -15.99 2.18 -10.21
CA TRP A 159 -16.06 2.74 -8.86
C TRP A 159 -15.37 4.10 -8.83
N TYR A 160 -15.78 4.91 -7.88
CA TYR A 160 -15.13 6.15 -7.53
C TYR A 160 -14.58 6.02 -6.12
N TRP A 161 -13.36 6.45 -5.94
CA TRP A 161 -12.68 6.42 -4.66
C TRP A 161 -11.89 7.70 -4.46
N GLY A 162 -11.90 8.21 -3.22
CA GLY A 162 -11.09 9.32 -2.79
C GLY A 162 -10.68 9.12 -1.33
N SER A 163 -9.49 9.57 -1.00
CA SER A 163 -8.97 9.57 0.36
C SER A 163 -8.18 10.87 0.57
N ALA A 164 -8.35 11.44 1.72
CA ALA A 164 -7.57 12.58 2.16
C ALA A 164 -7.19 12.39 3.63
N SER A 165 -6.01 12.83 3.98
CA SER A 165 -5.54 12.88 5.35
C SER A 165 -4.88 14.23 5.60
N GLY A 166 -5.08 14.77 6.77
CA GLY A 166 -4.52 16.06 7.16
C GLY A 166 -4.67 16.28 8.65
N GLN A 167 -4.49 17.53 9.07
CA GLN A 167 -4.74 17.93 10.45
C GLN A 167 -5.23 19.36 10.52
N VAL A 168 -6.08 19.62 11.51
CA VAL A 168 -6.50 20.97 11.93
C VAL A 168 -6.20 21.12 13.40
N ASP A 169 -5.47 22.16 13.78
CA ASP A 169 -5.02 22.41 15.15
C ASP A 169 -4.33 21.19 15.80
N GLY A 170 -3.54 20.46 15.00
CA GLY A 170 -2.82 19.27 15.44
C GLY A 170 -3.68 17.99 15.55
N ILE A 171 -4.96 18.08 15.29
CA ILE A 171 -5.89 16.93 15.30
C ILE A 171 -5.95 16.33 13.89
N PRO A 172 -5.56 15.05 13.70
CA PRO A 172 -5.68 14.36 12.41
C PRO A 172 -7.13 14.16 11.97
N PHE A 173 -7.35 14.16 10.67
CA PHE A 173 -8.64 13.83 10.03
C PHE A 173 -8.45 13.08 8.71
#